data_c21a6b39abd9a50bc511f110faaaba74
#
_entry.id   c21a6b39abd9a50bc511f110faaaba74
#
_cell.length_a   1.000
_cell.length_b   1.000
_cell.length_c   1.000
_cell.angle_alpha   90.00
_cell.angle_beta   90.00
_cell.angle_gamma   90.00
#
_symmetry.space_group_name_H-M   'P 1'
#
loop_
_entity.id
_entity.type
_entity.pdbx_description
1 polymer ?
#
loop_
_entity_poly.entity_id
_entity_poly.type
_entity_poly.pdbx_seq_one_letter_code
_entity_poly.pdbx_strand_id
1 'polypeptide(L)'
;MILTFDDGWENQFAYAFPLLQKYGFTGTFFVVTGYLDFQNFMTSEQLKTMIAAGMTIGDHSRTHPALPTIGNSQRLQDEIAGSKAWLEERLGVPVTTFAYPYGSYTPAVVALIKAAGYRTARTVDDGTHDTADNLETLPGIVFPAYTSHYRDKVELAAGETRR
;
A
#
# COMPACT_ATOMS: atom_id res chain seq x y z
N MET A 1 -4.26 14.97 -2.61
CA MET A 1 -3.10 14.06 -2.86
C MET A 1 -3.00 13.10 -1.69
N ILE A 2 -2.84 11.81 -1.95
CA ILE A 2 -2.65 10.77 -0.94
C ILE A 2 -1.20 10.31 -1.02
N LEU A 3 -0.48 10.31 0.10
CA LEU A 3 0.89 9.79 0.19
C LEU A 3 0.86 8.32 0.57
N THR A 4 1.57 7.48 -0.18
CA THR A 4 1.63 6.04 0.09
C THR A 4 3.06 5.54 0.16
N PHE A 5 3.28 4.54 0.99
CA PHE A 5 4.58 3.92 1.25
C PHE A 5 4.41 2.40 1.23
N ASP A 6 5.24 1.70 0.47
CA ASP A 6 5.13 0.26 0.28
C ASP A 6 6.17 -0.52 1.08
N ASP A 7 5.96 -1.84 1.17
CA ASP A 7 6.81 -2.88 1.74
C ASP A 7 6.89 -2.95 3.27
N GLY A 8 6.67 -1.86 3.98
CA GLY A 8 6.75 -1.86 5.44
C GLY A 8 8.16 -1.78 6.02
N TRP A 9 9.09 -1.10 5.32
CA TRP A 9 10.46 -0.89 5.79
C TRP A 9 10.53 -0.08 7.08
N GLU A 10 11.41 -0.47 8.00
CA GLU A 10 11.63 0.22 9.30
C GLU A 10 11.98 1.71 9.13
N ASN A 11 12.72 2.07 8.08
CA ASN A 11 13.07 3.45 7.78
C ASN A 11 11.86 4.35 7.49
N GLN A 12 10.72 3.79 7.10
CA GLN A 12 9.48 4.55 6.93
C GLN A 12 8.94 5.01 8.29
N PHE A 13 9.04 4.18 9.32
CA PHE A 13 8.72 4.57 10.68
C PHE A 13 9.75 5.57 11.25
N ALA A 14 11.04 5.34 11.01
CA ALA A 14 12.11 6.16 11.56
C ALA A 14 12.18 7.57 10.95
N TYR A 15 11.84 7.73 9.67
CA TYR A 15 12.02 8.99 8.94
C TYR A 15 10.74 9.55 8.32
N ALA A 16 9.96 8.75 7.57
CA ALA A 16 8.78 9.27 6.88
C ALA A 16 7.68 9.64 7.87
N PHE A 17 7.37 8.77 8.82
CA PHE A 17 6.32 8.98 9.80
C PHE A 17 6.51 10.27 10.62
N PRO A 18 7.66 10.54 11.27
CA PRO A 18 7.83 11.79 12.02
C PRO A 18 7.81 13.04 11.11
N LEU A 19 8.24 12.89 9.85
CA LEU A 19 8.16 13.99 8.90
C LEU A 19 6.70 14.34 8.54
N LEU A 20 5.87 13.33 8.29
CA LEU A 20 4.44 13.53 8.06
C LEU A 20 3.79 14.22 9.26
N GLN A 21 4.05 13.74 10.48
CA GLN A 21 3.53 14.35 11.71
C GLN A 21 3.96 15.82 11.84
N LYS A 22 5.24 16.10 11.62
CA LYS A 22 5.80 17.46 11.72
C LYS A 22 5.08 18.45 10.81
N TYR A 23 4.65 18.03 9.64
CA TYR A 23 3.99 18.89 8.66
C TYR A 23 2.45 18.73 8.63
N GLY A 24 1.87 17.98 9.57
CA GLY A 24 0.43 17.78 9.66
C GLY A 24 -0.17 16.93 8.53
N PHE A 25 0.64 16.08 7.91
CA PHE A 25 0.19 15.16 6.87
C PHE A 25 -0.11 13.78 7.46
N THR A 26 -0.98 13.06 6.78
CA THR A 26 -1.19 11.61 6.96
C THR A 26 -0.71 10.85 5.73
N GLY A 27 -0.50 9.55 5.89
CA GLY A 27 -0.11 8.66 4.81
C GLY A 27 -0.69 7.27 4.99
N THR A 28 -0.67 6.49 3.91
CA THR A 28 -1.01 5.07 3.93
C THR A 28 0.26 4.24 3.76
N PHE A 29 0.46 3.29 4.66
CA PHE A 29 1.62 2.40 4.66
C PHE A 29 1.14 0.98 4.35
N PHE A 30 1.50 0.49 3.17
CA PHE A 30 1.19 -0.86 2.72
C PHE A 30 2.28 -1.81 3.17
N VAL A 31 1.94 -2.79 3.99
CA VAL A 31 2.92 -3.67 4.63
C VAL A 31 2.81 -5.10 4.15
N VAL A 32 3.95 -5.74 3.94
CA VAL A 32 4.03 -7.18 3.65
C VAL A 32 3.98 -7.91 4.99
N THR A 33 2.89 -8.64 5.24
CA THR A 33 2.63 -9.19 6.58
C THR A 33 3.67 -10.20 7.04
N GLY A 34 4.22 -10.98 6.10
CA GLY A 34 5.27 -11.97 6.38
C GLY A 34 6.64 -11.37 6.67
N TYR A 35 6.81 -10.05 6.53
CA TYR A 35 8.07 -9.36 6.81
C TYR A 35 8.02 -8.60 8.14
N LEU A 36 6.83 -8.33 8.67
CA LEU A 36 6.68 -7.60 9.93
C LEU A 36 7.38 -8.32 11.09
N ASP A 37 7.91 -7.52 12.01
CA ASP A 37 8.68 -7.98 13.17
C ASP A 37 10.04 -8.63 12.85
N PHE A 38 10.46 -8.66 11.55
CA PHE A 38 11.81 -9.06 11.16
C PHE A 38 12.76 -7.86 11.05
N GLN A 39 14.06 -8.15 11.02
CA GLN A 39 15.10 -7.13 10.88
C GLN A 39 14.87 -6.27 9.62
N ASN A 40 15.00 -4.95 9.75
CA ASN A 40 14.80 -3.91 8.74
C ASN A 40 13.34 -3.63 8.35
N PHE A 41 12.36 -4.34 8.92
CA PHE A 41 10.95 -4.07 8.71
C PHE A 41 10.29 -3.52 9.97
N MET A 42 9.16 -2.83 9.79
CA MET A 42 8.39 -2.29 10.90
C MET A 42 7.87 -3.41 11.79
N THR A 43 7.74 -3.10 13.08
CA THR A 43 7.10 -3.99 14.04
C THR A 43 5.60 -3.71 14.13
N SER A 44 4.85 -4.70 14.59
CA SER A 44 3.41 -4.56 14.86
C SER A 44 3.12 -3.41 15.84
N GLU A 45 3.99 -3.17 16.83
CA GLU A 45 3.84 -2.06 17.80
C GLU A 45 4.11 -0.69 17.16
N GLN A 46 5.06 -0.60 16.22
CA GLN A 46 5.27 0.61 15.43
C GLN A 46 4.04 0.93 14.58
N LEU A 47 3.43 -0.06 13.94
CA LEU A 47 2.19 0.13 13.17
C LEU A 47 1.03 0.63 14.04
N LYS A 48 0.84 0.07 15.24
CA LYS A 48 -0.16 0.55 16.19
C LYS A 48 0.09 2.02 16.60
N THR A 49 1.35 2.39 16.81
CA THR A 49 1.75 3.77 17.09
C THR A 49 1.38 4.71 15.94
N MET A 50 1.62 4.30 14.71
CA MET A 50 1.27 5.05 13.50
C MET A 50 -0.24 5.19 13.35
N ILE A 51 -1.02 4.14 13.60
CA ILE A 51 -2.49 4.17 13.59
C ILE A 51 -3.01 5.15 14.62
N ALA A 52 -2.49 5.11 15.85
CA ALA A 52 -2.89 6.03 16.92
C ALA A 52 -2.60 7.51 16.56
N ALA A 53 -1.62 7.75 15.68
CA ALA A 53 -1.28 9.07 15.16
C ALA A 53 -2.02 9.44 13.86
N GLY A 54 -3.01 8.65 13.44
CA GLY A 54 -3.86 8.95 12.27
C GLY A 54 -3.32 8.46 10.93
N MET A 55 -2.27 7.64 10.90
CA MET A 55 -1.83 6.99 9.67
C MET A 55 -2.73 5.79 9.35
N THR A 56 -2.85 5.48 8.07
CA THR A 56 -3.57 4.29 7.59
C THR A 56 -2.57 3.16 7.33
N ILE A 57 -2.89 1.94 7.78
CA ILE A 57 -2.15 0.75 7.40
C ILE A 57 -2.96 -0.01 6.36
N GLY A 58 -2.32 -0.29 5.24
CA GLY A 58 -2.85 -1.12 4.16
C GLY A 58 -2.08 -2.43 4.03
N ASP A 59 -2.61 -3.34 3.25
CA ASP A 59 -2.03 -4.66 3.01
C ASP A 59 -1.26 -4.69 1.68
N HIS A 60 -0.11 -5.36 1.67
CA HIS A 60 0.73 -5.56 0.49
C HIS A 60 1.04 -7.05 0.26
N SER A 61 0.05 -7.91 0.49
CA SER A 61 0.12 -9.37 0.50
C SER A 61 0.96 -9.96 1.65
N ARG A 62 0.96 -11.28 1.71
CA ARG A 62 1.68 -12.00 2.76
C ARG A 62 3.17 -12.06 2.51
N THR A 63 3.61 -12.41 1.29
CA THR A 63 5.02 -12.67 0.96
C THR A 63 5.52 -11.92 -0.26
N HIS A 64 4.76 -10.94 -0.74
CA HIS A 64 5.09 -10.05 -1.86
C HIS A 64 5.36 -10.77 -3.21
N PRO A 65 4.56 -11.76 -3.63
CA PRO A 65 4.69 -12.34 -4.96
C PRO A 65 3.98 -11.51 -6.03
N ALA A 66 4.35 -11.66 -7.29
CA ALA A 66 3.50 -11.23 -8.40
C ALA A 66 2.23 -12.10 -8.43
N LEU A 67 1.12 -11.62 -7.86
CA LEU A 67 -0.10 -12.39 -7.63
C LEU A 67 -0.62 -13.15 -8.87
N PRO A 68 -0.59 -12.57 -10.10
CA PRO A 68 -1.01 -13.28 -11.31
C PRO A 68 -0.21 -14.55 -11.63
N THR A 69 0.98 -14.71 -11.08
CA THR A 69 1.84 -15.89 -11.34
C THR A 69 1.53 -17.07 -10.43
N ILE A 70 0.65 -16.88 -9.45
CA ILE A 70 0.29 -17.95 -8.50
C ILE A 70 -0.78 -18.84 -9.11
N GLY A 71 -0.38 -20.02 -9.53
CA GLY A 71 -1.31 -21.03 -10.09
C GLY A 71 -2.14 -21.79 -9.05
N ASN A 72 -1.80 -21.69 -7.77
CA ASN A 72 -2.50 -22.37 -6.67
C ASN A 72 -3.52 -21.42 -6.04
N SER A 73 -4.80 -21.73 -6.13
CA SER A 73 -5.89 -20.88 -5.63
C SER A 73 -5.87 -20.69 -4.10
N GLN A 74 -5.51 -21.73 -3.34
CA GLN A 74 -5.40 -21.62 -1.88
C GLN A 74 -4.28 -20.67 -1.50
N ARG A 75 -3.10 -20.81 -2.13
CA ARG A 75 -1.98 -19.91 -1.89
C ARG A 75 -2.34 -18.45 -2.24
N LEU A 76 -3.06 -18.23 -3.34
CA LEU A 76 -3.50 -16.89 -3.72
C LEU A 76 -4.47 -16.29 -2.70
N GLN A 77 -5.39 -17.09 -2.13
CA GLN A 77 -6.25 -16.68 -1.03
C GLN A 77 -5.45 -16.35 0.24
N ASP A 78 -4.44 -17.14 0.57
CA ASP A 78 -3.57 -16.91 1.74
C ASP A 78 -2.76 -15.62 1.60
N GLU A 79 -2.32 -15.29 0.37
CA GLU A 79 -1.63 -14.02 0.08
C GLU A 79 -2.54 -12.80 0.22
N ILE A 80 -3.83 -12.92 -0.01
CA ILE A 80 -4.79 -11.81 -0.01
C ILE A 80 -5.63 -11.82 1.28
N ALA A 81 -6.54 -12.78 1.41
CA ALA A 81 -7.47 -12.83 2.54
C ALA A 81 -6.79 -13.26 3.84
N GLY A 82 -5.82 -14.17 3.76
CA GLY A 82 -5.03 -14.60 4.91
C GLY A 82 -4.15 -13.46 5.45
N SER A 83 -3.55 -12.66 4.57
CA SER A 83 -2.78 -11.46 4.94
C SER A 83 -3.66 -10.44 5.66
N LYS A 84 -4.83 -10.12 5.09
CA LYS A 84 -5.81 -9.22 5.69
C LYS A 84 -6.22 -9.66 7.09
N ALA A 85 -6.64 -10.91 7.25
CA ALA A 85 -7.10 -11.45 8.53
C ALA A 85 -6.00 -11.36 9.59
N TRP A 86 -4.76 -11.68 9.22
CA TRP A 86 -3.62 -11.59 10.12
C TRP A 86 -3.35 -10.15 10.58
N LEU A 87 -3.41 -9.16 9.66
CA LEU A 87 -3.24 -7.74 10.00
C LEU A 87 -4.34 -7.25 10.92
N GLU A 88 -5.59 -7.54 10.61
CA GLU A 88 -6.75 -7.11 11.41
C GLU A 88 -6.72 -7.68 12.83
N GLU A 89 -6.37 -8.97 12.97
CA GLU A 89 -6.16 -9.61 14.28
C GLU A 89 -5.05 -8.92 15.07
N ARG A 90 -3.92 -8.62 14.42
CA ARG A 90 -2.73 -8.09 15.06
C ARG A 90 -2.88 -6.62 15.45
N LEU A 91 -3.54 -5.82 14.60
CA LEU A 91 -3.66 -4.38 14.77
C LEU A 91 -4.96 -3.97 15.49
N GLY A 92 -5.97 -4.81 15.51
CA GLY A 92 -7.27 -4.53 16.14
C GLY A 92 -8.11 -3.49 15.38
N VAL A 93 -7.81 -3.24 14.11
CA VAL A 93 -8.53 -2.28 13.24
C VAL A 93 -8.82 -2.91 11.88
N PRO A 94 -9.89 -2.48 11.18
CA PRO A 94 -10.14 -2.93 9.82
C PRO A 94 -9.03 -2.50 8.84
N VAL A 95 -8.62 -3.42 7.97
CA VAL A 95 -7.69 -3.15 6.86
C VAL A 95 -8.48 -3.15 5.55
N THR A 96 -8.71 -1.98 4.99
CA THR A 96 -9.65 -1.78 3.89
C THR A 96 -9.00 -1.44 2.56
N THR A 97 -7.68 -1.29 2.53
CA THR A 97 -6.93 -0.93 1.32
C THR A 97 -5.80 -1.91 1.05
N PHE A 98 -5.54 -2.17 -0.21
CA PHE A 98 -4.52 -3.11 -0.70
C PHE A 98 -3.59 -2.41 -1.70
N ALA A 99 -2.33 -2.82 -1.77
CA ALA A 99 -1.43 -2.47 -2.87
C ALA A 99 -0.98 -3.77 -3.57
N TYR A 100 -1.10 -3.80 -4.90
CA TYR A 100 -0.64 -4.97 -5.66
C TYR A 100 0.89 -5.02 -5.67
N PRO A 101 1.52 -6.13 -5.23
CA PRO A 101 2.95 -6.33 -5.42
C PRO A 101 3.35 -6.12 -6.89
N TYR A 102 4.36 -5.28 -7.13
CA TYR A 102 4.81 -4.85 -8.46
C TYR A 102 3.73 -4.15 -9.30
N GLY A 103 2.62 -3.72 -8.72
CA GLY A 103 1.43 -3.22 -9.43
C GLY A 103 0.72 -4.27 -10.28
N SER A 104 1.08 -5.56 -10.15
CA SER A 104 0.65 -6.62 -11.05
C SER A 104 -0.69 -7.22 -10.64
N TYR A 105 -1.66 -7.19 -11.55
CA TYR A 105 -3.00 -7.71 -11.32
C TYR A 105 -3.61 -8.34 -12.58
N THR A 106 -4.69 -9.09 -12.39
CA THR A 106 -5.60 -9.59 -13.43
C THR A 106 -7.03 -9.43 -12.96
N PRO A 107 -8.03 -9.50 -13.84
CA PRO A 107 -9.44 -9.47 -13.42
C PRO A 107 -9.78 -10.50 -12.34
N ALA A 108 -9.18 -11.68 -12.39
CA ALA A 108 -9.36 -12.72 -11.38
C ALA A 108 -8.80 -12.31 -10.01
N VAL A 109 -7.62 -11.69 -9.98
CA VAL A 109 -7.01 -11.17 -8.73
C VAL A 109 -7.85 -10.02 -8.18
N VAL A 110 -8.33 -9.10 -9.03
CA VAL A 110 -9.23 -8.01 -8.62
C VAL A 110 -10.51 -8.56 -7.98
N ALA A 111 -11.10 -9.60 -8.56
CA ALA A 111 -12.29 -10.25 -7.99
C ALA A 111 -12.02 -10.83 -6.59
N LEU A 112 -10.82 -11.38 -6.34
CA LEU A 112 -10.42 -11.88 -5.02
C LEU A 112 -10.20 -10.75 -4.00
N ILE A 113 -9.63 -9.63 -4.42
CA ILE A 113 -9.48 -8.42 -3.59
C ILE A 113 -10.85 -7.92 -3.13
N LYS A 114 -11.82 -7.82 -4.06
CA LYS A 114 -13.22 -7.48 -3.73
C LYS A 114 -13.84 -8.48 -2.76
N ALA A 115 -13.70 -9.77 -3.06
CA ALA A 115 -14.26 -10.85 -2.23
C ALA A 115 -13.66 -10.88 -0.83
N ALA A 116 -12.38 -10.49 -0.65
CA ALA A 116 -11.73 -10.35 0.63
C ALA A 116 -12.19 -9.11 1.43
N GLY A 117 -13.02 -8.24 0.83
CA GLY A 117 -13.59 -7.07 1.49
C GLY A 117 -12.66 -5.85 1.54
N TYR A 118 -11.68 -5.76 0.66
CA TYR A 118 -10.97 -4.50 0.45
C TYR A 118 -11.87 -3.52 -0.30
N ARG A 119 -11.82 -2.27 0.10
CA ARG A 119 -12.60 -1.18 -0.49
C ARG A 119 -11.87 -0.50 -1.64
N THR A 120 -10.55 -0.50 -1.57
CA THR A 120 -9.69 0.09 -2.59
C THR A 120 -8.44 -0.77 -2.77
N ALA A 121 -7.88 -0.76 -3.98
CA ALA A 121 -6.56 -1.32 -4.23
C ALA A 121 -5.82 -0.45 -5.26
N ARG A 122 -4.51 -0.25 -5.04
CA ARG A 122 -3.70 0.57 -5.90
C ARG A 122 -2.68 -0.24 -6.71
N THR A 123 -2.42 0.24 -7.91
CA THR A 123 -1.43 -0.27 -8.84
C THR A 123 -0.20 0.67 -8.88
N VAL A 124 0.70 0.42 -9.82
CA VAL A 124 1.80 1.34 -10.19
C VAL A 124 1.58 1.96 -11.57
N ASP A 125 0.38 1.81 -12.13
CA ASP A 125 0.01 2.45 -13.39
C ASP A 125 0.03 3.96 -13.21
N ASP A 126 0.69 4.68 -14.11
CA ASP A 126 0.80 6.13 -14.03
C ASP A 126 -0.57 6.80 -14.20
N GLY A 127 -0.95 7.63 -13.25
CA GLY A 127 -2.21 8.38 -13.33
C GLY A 127 -2.56 9.12 -12.05
N THR A 128 -3.51 10.04 -12.17
CA THR A 128 -3.99 10.91 -11.08
C THR A 128 -5.51 10.91 -10.95
N HIS A 129 -6.22 10.11 -11.76
CA HIS A 129 -7.67 10.12 -11.80
C HIS A 129 -8.25 8.88 -11.14
N ASP A 130 -8.87 9.11 -9.99
CA ASP A 130 -9.63 8.11 -9.26
C ASP A 130 -11.11 8.26 -9.61
N THR A 131 -11.77 7.16 -9.92
CA THR A 131 -13.22 7.11 -10.20
C THR A 131 -13.86 6.00 -9.39
N ALA A 132 -15.19 6.01 -9.29
CA ALA A 132 -15.91 4.93 -8.65
C ALA A 132 -15.73 3.57 -9.36
N ASP A 133 -15.35 3.58 -10.64
CA ASP A 133 -15.19 2.38 -11.45
C ASP A 133 -13.80 1.74 -11.36
N ASN A 134 -12.80 2.46 -10.80
CA ASN A 134 -11.43 1.96 -10.68
C ASN A 134 -10.92 1.85 -9.23
N LEU A 135 -11.81 1.77 -8.26
CA LEU A 135 -11.43 1.72 -6.84
C LEU A 135 -10.48 0.56 -6.50
N GLU A 136 -10.55 -0.55 -7.22
CA GLU A 136 -9.67 -1.69 -7.03
C GLU A 136 -8.46 -1.71 -7.97
N THR A 137 -8.26 -0.65 -8.76
CA THR A 137 -7.11 -0.48 -9.66
C THR A 137 -6.69 0.99 -9.71
N LEU A 138 -6.65 1.63 -8.55
CA LEU A 138 -6.28 3.05 -8.43
C LEU A 138 -4.87 3.28 -9.01
N PRO A 139 -4.72 4.20 -9.95
CA PRO A 139 -3.42 4.57 -10.48
C PRO A 139 -2.63 5.38 -9.45
N GLY A 140 -1.35 5.57 -9.70
CA GLY A 140 -0.51 6.39 -8.84
C GLY A 140 0.76 6.86 -9.54
N ILE A 141 1.38 7.90 -8.99
CA ILE A 141 2.68 8.36 -9.46
C ILE A 141 3.76 7.78 -8.56
N VAL A 142 4.56 6.89 -9.11
CA VAL A 142 5.66 6.26 -8.38
C VAL A 142 6.86 7.20 -8.30
N PHE A 143 7.36 7.42 -7.07
CA PHE A 143 8.60 8.14 -6.80
C PHE A 143 9.70 7.13 -6.44
N PRO A 144 10.53 6.70 -7.39
CA PRO A 144 11.63 5.80 -7.10
C PRO A 144 12.68 6.50 -6.23
N ALA A 145 13.38 5.74 -5.37
CA ALA A 145 14.32 6.26 -4.37
C ALA A 145 15.45 7.12 -4.96
N TYR A 146 15.74 6.97 -6.24
CA TYR A 146 16.82 7.67 -6.95
C TYR A 146 16.30 8.37 -8.20
N THR A 147 15.52 9.44 -8.04
CA THR A 147 15.08 10.24 -9.19
C THR A 147 15.56 11.69 -9.08
N SER A 148 16.16 12.19 -10.13
CA SER A 148 16.47 13.62 -10.31
C SER A 148 15.23 14.45 -10.68
N HIS A 149 14.10 13.81 -10.98
CA HIS A 149 12.90 14.43 -11.52
C HIS A 149 11.75 14.53 -10.51
N TYR A 150 12.06 14.66 -9.21
CA TYR A 150 11.03 14.81 -8.17
C TYR A 150 10.06 15.95 -8.44
N ARG A 151 10.59 17.11 -8.86
CA ARG A 151 9.77 18.28 -9.15
C ARG A 151 8.74 17.99 -10.23
N ASP A 152 9.18 17.38 -11.36
CA ASP A 152 8.31 17.05 -12.49
C ASP A 152 7.17 16.11 -12.09
N LYS A 153 7.47 15.13 -11.25
CA LYS A 153 6.46 14.19 -10.73
C LYS A 153 5.51 14.85 -9.73
N VAL A 154 6.00 15.77 -8.89
CA VAL A 154 5.15 16.53 -7.97
C VAL A 154 4.21 17.47 -8.75
N GLU A 155 4.70 18.17 -9.77
CA GLU A 155 3.90 19.02 -10.66
C GLU A 155 2.81 18.21 -11.36
N LEU A 156 3.14 17.02 -11.88
CA LEU A 156 2.18 16.09 -12.46
C LEU A 156 1.11 15.65 -11.45
N ALA A 157 1.52 15.29 -10.22
CA ALA A 157 0.61 14.90 -9.16
C ALA A 157 -0.31 16.04 -8.69
N ALA A 158 0.16 17.28 -8.79
CA ALA A 158 -0.61 18.48 -8.49
C ALA A 158 -1.56 18.90 -9.63
N GLY A 159 -1.52 18.21 -10.78
CA GLY A 159 -2.31 18.57 -11.96
C GLY A 159 -1.79 19.79 -12.72
N GLU A 160 -0.55 20.21 -12.45
CA GLU A 160 0.09 21.30 -13.15
C GLU A 160 0.69 20.79 -14.47
N THR A 161 0.08 21.16 -15.58
CA THR A 161 0.66 20.90 -16.90
C THR A 161 1.73 21.94 -17.22
N ARG A 162 2.92 21.51 -17.63
CA ARG A 162 3.91 22.40 -18.22
C ARG A 162 3.28 23.09 -19.43
N ARG A 163 3.26 24.40 -19.41
CA ARG A 163 3.02 25.24 -20.60
C ARG A 163 4.30 25.36 -21.42
#